data_6cdb6004044610f4bb81ce6e4c875851
#
_entry.id   6cdb6004044610f4bb81ce6e4c875851
#
_cell.length_a   1.000
_cell.length_b   1.000
_cell.length_c   1.000
_cell.angle_alpha   90.00
_cell.angle_beta   90.00
_cell.angle_gamma   90.00
#
_symmetry.space_group_name_H-M   'P 1'
#
loop_
_entity.id
_entity.type
_entity.pdbx_description
1 polymer ?
#
loop_
_entity_poly.entity_id
_entity_poly.type
_entity_poly.pdbx_seq_one_letter_code
_entity_poly.pdbx_strand_id
1 'polypeptide(L)'
;MQDQLGREINLKATPQRIVCLVPSLTELLVDLGLSDRLVGVTKFCVHPENLRKQKTVVGGTKSIHADRIAALKPDFILCNKEENTQEIVEICAQIAPVYVSDINDFDSFYHFVNDLGALLNCLPKAETLNATVKERLFQFRISVNSEPVRNVLYLIWKNPLMAAGKATFINVLLNECGFKNVIKEGNSRYPEVDSELLKKADYVLLSSEPFPFSEKHIAEFETQTKAKIICVDGEYFSWYGSRLLKAFDYFEKLLTEIN
;
A
#
# COMPACT_ATOMS: atom_id res chain seq x y z
N MET A 1 -22.04 4.76 -9.08
CA MET A 1 -21.49 4.31 -7.78
C MET A 1 -20.56 5.37 -7.25
N GLN A 2 -20.21 5.35 -5.95
CA GLN A 2 -19.26 6.30 -5.37
C GLN A 2 -17.91 5.62 -5.10
N ASP A 3 -16.83 6.39 -5.17
CA ASP A 3 -15.52 5.93 -4.70
C ASP A 3 -15.37 6.07 -3.18
N GLN A 4 -14.23 5.68 -2.64
CA GLN A 4 -14.00 5.74 -1.18
C GLN A 4 -13.85 7.16 -0.61
N LEU A 5 -13.83 8.18 -1.47
CA LEU A 5 -13.92 9.60 -1.07
C LEU A 5 -15.33 10.19 -1.23
N GLY A 6 -16.34 9.37 -1.57
CA GLY A 6 -17.72 9.78 -1.80
C GLY A 6 -17.95 10.49 -3.14
N ARG A 7 -17.01 10.44 -4.09
CA ARG A 7 -17.13 11.05 -5.40
C ARG A 7 -17.90 10.12 -6.34
N GLU A 8 -18.84 10.68 -7.11
CA GLU A 8 -19.61 9.88 -8.06
C GLU A 8 -18.78 9.44 -9.27
N ILE A 9 -18.92 8.18 -9.63
CA ILE A 9 -18.30 7.56 -10.80
C ILE A 9 -19.38 7.10 -11.75
N ASN A 10 -19.41 7.72 -12.93
CA ASN A 10 -20.36 7.41 -13.98
C ASN A 10 -19.62 6.77 -15.16
N LEU A 11 -19.71 5.45 -15.28
CA LEU A 11 -19.17 4.69 -16.41
C LEU A 11 -20.27 4.42 -17.44
N LYS A 12 -19.98 4.67 -18.72
CA LYS A 12 -20.91 4.37 -19.83
C LYS A 12 -20.90 2.90 -20.21
N ALA A 13 -19.81 2.22 -19.95
CA ALA A 13 -19.58 0.79 -20.23
C ALA A 13 -18.45 0.27 -19.33
N THR A 14 -18.26 -1.04 -19.28
CA THR A 14 -17.13 -1.65 -18.59
C THR A 14 -15.80 -1.15 -19.18
N PRO A 15 -14.91 -0.55 -18.35
CA PRO A 15 -13.64 -0.01 -18.80
C PRO A 15 -12.75 -1.03 -19.53
N GLN A 16 -12.16 -0.61 -20.65
CA GLN A 16 -11.24 -1.40 -21.45
C GLN A 16 -9.83 -0.77 -21.55
N ARG A 17 -9.68 0.49 -21.14
CA ARG A 17 -8.41 1.24 -21.21
C ARG A 17 -8.11 1.91 -19.87
N ILE A 18 -7.45 1.16 -19.00
CA ILE A 18 -7.20 1.55 -17.62
C ILE A 18 -5.82 2.19 -17.51
N VAL A 19 -5.72 3.35 -16.88
CA VAL A 19 -4.48 3.91 -16.36
C VAL A 19 -4.48 3.74 -14.84
N CYS A 20 -3.42 3.14 -14.29
CA CYS A 20 -3.27 2.99 -12.85
C CYS A 20 -2.06 3.81 -12.35
N LEU A 21 -2.29 4.73 -11.42
CA LEU A 21 -1.26 5.62 -10.88
C LEU A 21 -0.68 5.14 -9.55
N VAL A 22 -0.92 3.87 -9.19
CA VAL A 22 -0.50 3.27 -7.92
C VAL A 22 0.11 1.89 -8.17
N PRO A 23 1.37 1.64 -7.73
CA PRO A 23 2.05 0.38 -8.00
C PRO A 23 1.33 -0.85 -7.44
N SER A 24 0.91 -0.81 -6.16
CA SER A 24 0.19 -1.91 -5.50
C SER A 24 -1.16 -2.24 -6.17
N LEU A 25 -1.88 -1.21 -6.61
CA LEU A 25 -3.15 -1.38 -7.32
C LEU A 25 -2.94 -1.87 -8.76
N THR A 26 -1.78 -1.56 -9.36
CA THR A 26 -1.39 -2.14 -10.66
C THR A 26 -1.18 -3.64 -10.55
N GLU A 27 -0.48 -4.12 -9.51
CA GLU A 27 -0.33 -5.55 -9.22
C GLU A 27 -1.70 -6.21 -9.01
N LEU A 28 -2.55 -5.60 -8.18
CA LEU A 28 -3.93 -6.08 -7.97
C LEU A 28 -4.72 -6.23 -9.26
N LEU A 29 -4.69 -5.23 -10.17
CA LEU A 29 -5.39 -5.31 -11.45
C LEU A 29 -4.87 -6.45 -12.32
N VAL A 30 -3.56 -6.71 -12.32
CA VAL A 30 -2.97 -7.84 -13.04
C VAL A 30 -3.46 -9.17 -12.46
N ASP A 31 -3.47 -9.32 -11.15
CA ASP A 31 -3.89 -10.55 -10.46
C ASP A 31 -5.41 -10.79 -10.61
N LEU A 32 -6.20 -9.73 -10.75
CA LEU A 32 -7.61 -9.84 -11.16
C LEU A 32 -7.79 -10.23 -12.65
N GLY A 33 -6.69 -10.35 -13.41
CA GLY A 33 -6.70 -10.76 -14.81
C GLY A 33 -7.03 -9.63 -15.79
N LEU A 34 -6.75 -8.38 -15.39
CA LEU A 34 -7.05 -7.17 -16.18
C LEU A 34 -5.83 -6.59 -16.88
N SER A 35 -4.72 -7.35 -16.96
CA SER A 35 -3.47 -6.90 -17.57
C SER A 35 -3.65 -6.34 -18.97
N ASP A 36 -4.49 -6.96 -19.79
CA ASP A 36 -4.71 -6.53 -21.18
C ASP A 36 -5.43 -5.18 -21.29
N ARG A 37 -6.20 -4.81 -20.25
CA ARG A 37 -6.88 -3.51 -20.17
C ARG A 37 -5.98 -2.40 -19.65
N LEU A 38 -4.85 -2.72 -18.98
CA LEU A 38 -3.89 -1.73 -18.54
C LEU A 38 -3.16 -1.13 -19.73
N VAL A 39 -3.30 0.19 -19.93
CA VAL A 39 -2.62 0.94 -21.00
C VAL A 39 -1.55 1.90 -20.46
N GLY A 40 -1.63 2.30 -19.20
CA GLY A 40 -0.67 3.20 -18.56
C GLY A 40 -0.43 2.84 -17.10
N VAL A 41 0.85 2.92 -16.67
CA VAL A 41 1.30 2.60 -15.31
C VAL A 41 2.37 3.59 -14.85
N THR A 42 2.68 3.62 -13.54
CA THR A 42 3.78 4.45 -13.04
C THR A 42 5.15 3.80 -13.23
N LYS A 43 6.21 4.61 -13.16
CA LYS A 43 7.60 4.11 -13.18
C LYS A 43 7.94 3.20 -11.99
N PHE A 44 7.10 3.19 -10.95
CA PHE A 44 7.28 2.40 -9.73
C PHE A 44 6.53 1.05 -9.77
N CYS A 45 5.81 0.74 -10.84
CA CYS A 45 5.15 -0.56 -11.02
C CYS A 45 6.19 -1.64 -11.33
N VAL A 46 6.80 -2.21 -10.30
CA VAL A 46 7.84 -3.24 -10.40
C VAL A 46 7.27 -4.65 -10.47
N HIS A 47 6.01 -4.82 -10.09
CA HIS A 47 5.29 -6.09 -10.12
C HIS A 47 4.08 -6.04 -11.07
N PRO A 48 3.91 -7.11 -11.92
CA PRO A 48 4.89 -8.15 -12.23
C PRO A 48 6.11 -7.58 -12.98
N GLU A 49 7.24 -8.28 -12.89
CA GLU A 49 8.58 -7.79 -13.28
C GLU A 49 8.69 -7.16 -14.67
N ASN A 50 7.98 -7.62 -15.67
CA ASN A 50 8.09 -7.09 -17.03
C ASN A 50 6.96 -6.14 -17.45
N LEU A 51 6.05 -5.81 -16.54
CA LEU A 51 4.86 -5.02 -16.90
C LEU A 51 5.21 -3.65 -17.48
N ARG A 52 6.18 -2.93 -16.88
CA ARG A 52 6.63 -1.61 -17.36
C ARG A 52 7.23 -1.60 -18.76
N LYS A 53 7.75 -2.74 -19.23
CA LYS A 53 8.27 -2.86 -20.61
C LYS A 53 7.14 -3.01 -21.63
N GLN A 54 5.97 -3.46 -21.18
CA GLN A 54 4.80 -3.74 -22.02
C GLN A 54 3.78 -2.61 -21.99
N LYS A 55 3.80 -1.75 -20.97
CA LYS A 55 2.82 -0.67 -20.75
C LYS A 55 3.47 0.69 -20.83
N THR A 56 2.71 1.71 -21.19
CA THR A 56 3.23 3.08 -21.22
C THR A 56 3.47 3.61 -19.81
N VAL A 57 4.69 4.09 -19.54
CA VAL A 57 4.99 4.76 -18.28
C VAL A 57 4.51 6.22 -18.34
N VAL A 58 3.55 6.55 -17.49
CA VAL A 58 2.87 7.86 -17.47
C VAL A 58 3.38 8.81 -16.37
N GLY A 59 4.49 8.48 -15.72
CA GLY A 59 5.10 9.28 -14.64
C GLY A 59 5.33 8.49 -13.37
N GLY A 60 5.32 9.17 -12.23
CA GLY A 60 5.34 8.60 -10.89
C GLY A 60 4.00 8.73 -10.19
N THR A 61 3.98 8.50 -8.85
CA THR A 61 2.76 8.66 -8.04
C THR A 61 2.50 10.13 -7.67
N LYS A 62 3.55 10.93 -7.49
CA LYS A 62 3.48 12.36 -7.14
C LYS A 62 3.77 13.31 -8.30
N SER A 63 4.05 12.79 -9.50
CA SER A 63 4.34 13.58 -10.70
C SER A 63 3.98 12.77 -11.94
N ILE A 64 3.01 13.23 -12.71
CA ILE A 64 2.46 12.56 -13.89
C ILE A 64 2.74 13.33 -15.17
N HIS A 65 2.65 12.64 -16.31
CA HIS A 65 2.66 13.23 -17.65
C HIS A 65 1.23 13.22 -18.20
N ALA A 66 0.44 14.27 -17.92
CA ALA A 66 -0.97 14.37 -18.29
C ALA A 66 -1.21 14.15 -19.79
N ASP A 67 -0.35 14.73 -20.65
CA ASP A 67 -0.43 14.56 -22.11
C ASP A 67 -0.28 13.09 -22.55
N ARG A 68 0.61 12.34 -21.89
CA ARG A 68 0.77 10.90 -22.15
C ARG A 68 -0.46 10.12 -21.70
N ILE A 69 -1.05 10.48 -20.56
CA ILE A 69 -2.29 9.86 -20.08
C ILE A 69 -3.41 10.14 -21.10
N ALA A 70 -3.60 11.38 -21.51
CA ALA A 70 -4.62 11.77 -22.49
C ALA A 70 -4.43 11.06 -23.85
N ALA A 71 -3.18 10.95 -24.34
CA ALA A 71 -2.87 10.25 -25.58
C ALA A 71 -3.22 8.74 -25.55
N LEU A 72 -3.22 8.12 -24.37
CA LEU A 72 -3.66 6.74 -24.18
C LEU A 72 -5.18 6.57 -24.28
N LYS A 73 -5.96 7.67 -24.28
CA LYS A 73 -7.44 7.66 -24.32
C LYS A 73 -8.02 6.67 -23.30
N PRO A 74 -7.68 6.80 -22.01
CA PRO A 74 -8.24 5.91 -21.00
C PRO A 74 -9.74 6.13 -20.86
N ASP A 75 -10.45 5.08 -20.50
CA ASP A 75 -11.87 5.14 -20.11
C ASP A 75 -12.05 4.97 -18.59
N PHE A 76 -10.94 4.76 -17.86
CA PHE A 76 -10.90 4.69 -16.40
C PHE A 76 -9.47 4.98 -15.88
N ILE A 77 -9.39 5.73 -14.79
CA ILE A 77 -8.12 6.01 -14.09
C ILE A 77 -8.26 5.63 -12.62
N LEU A 78 -7.31 4.84 -12.13
CA LEU A 78 -7.25 4.39 -10.74
C LEU A 78 -6.17 5.14 -9.98
N CYS A 79 -6.57 5.80 -8.89
CA CYS A 79 -5.76 6.58 -7.98
C CYS A 79 -5.92 6.11 -6.54
N ASN A 80 -5.07 6.61 -5.65
CA ASN A 80 -5.16 6.43 -4.21
C ASN A 80 -4.88 7.75 -3.49
N LYS A 81 -5.56 7.99 -2.38
CA LYS A 81 -5.49 9.23 -1.60
C LYS A 81 -4.10 9.50 -1.01
N GLU A 82 -3.36 8.47 -0.60
CA GLU A 82 -2.02 8.63 -0.03
C GLU A 82 -0.97 8.85 -1.12
N GLU A 83 -1.10 8.11 -2.22
CA GLU A 83 -0.12 8.10 -3.31
C GLU A 83 -0.26 9.28 -4.26
N ASN A 84 -1.47 9.71 -4.55
CA ASN A 84 -1.71 10.76 -5.54
C ASN A 84 -2.17 12.06 -4.85
N THR A 85 -1.65 13.20 -5.31
CA THR A 85 -2.11 14.50 -4.80
C THR A 85 -3.49 14.82 -5.34
N GLN A 86 -4.22 15.70 -4.63
CA GLN A 86 -5.52 16.16 -5.09
C GLN A 86 -5.42 16.78 -6.49
N GLU A 87 -4.39 17.58 -6.78
CA GLU A 87 -4.15 18.18 -8.09
C GLU A 87 -4.02 17.12 -9.20
N ILE A 88 -3.30 16.01 -8.95
CA ILE A 88 -3.20 14.89 -9.90
C ILE A 88 -4.58 14.29 -10.18
N VAL A 89 -5.37 14.09 -9.15
CA VAL A 89 -6.72 13.55 -9.28
C VAL A 89 -7.63 14.49 -10.10
N GLU A 90 -7.55 15.80 -9.87
CA GLU A 90 -8.29 16.82 -10.61
C GLU A 90 -7.90 16.86 -12.08
N ILE A 91 -6.60 16.79 -12.40
CA ILE A 91 -6.10 16.69 -13.78
C ILE A 91 -6.62 15.42 -14.45
N CYS A 92 -6.53 14.27 -13.78
CA CYS A 92 -7.01 13.00 -14.31
C CYS A 92 -8.53 13.00 -14.56
N ALA A 93 -9.31 13.64 -13.69
CA ALA A 93 -10.76 13.74 -13.84
C ALA A 93 -11.21 14.51 -15.08
N GLN A 94 -10.36 15.37 -15.66
CA GLN A 94 -10.61 16.03 -16.94
C GLN A 94 -10.38 15.11 -18.15
N ILE A 95 -9.67 13.98 -17.95
CA ILE A 95 -9.32 13.05 -19.03
C ILE A 95 -10.30 11.88 -19.07
N ALA A 96 -10.59 11.26 -17.91
CA ALA A 96 -11.47 10.08 -17.81
C ALA A 96 -12.07 9.98 -16.40
N PRO A 97 -13.11 9.15 -16.18
CA PRO A 97 -13.60 8.81 -14.85
C PRO A 97 -12.46 8.29 -13.96
N VAL A 98 -12.38 8.85 -12.73
CA VAL A 98 -11.33 8.51 -11.75
C VAL A 98 -11.95 7.86 -10.53
N TYR A 99 -11.42 6.73 -10.10
CA TYR A 99 -11.66 6.15 -8.78
C TYR A 99 -10.47 6.46 -7.86
N VAL A 100 -10.72 6.98 -6.67
CA VAL A 100 -9.69 7.18 -5.64
C VAL A 100 -9.99 6.26 -4.47
N SER A 101 -9.06 5.35 -4.20
CA SER A 101 -9.11 4.50 -3.01
C SER A 101 -8.59 5.24 -1.77
N ASP A 102 -9.16 4.89 -0.60
CA ASP A 102 -8.72 5.32 0.73
C ASP A 102 -8.83 4.12 1.68
N ILE A 103 -7.74 3.36 1.79
CA ILE A 103 -7.73 2.07 2.49
C ILE A 103 -7.03 2.25 3.82
N ASN A 104 -7.80 2.10 4.91
CA ASN A 104 -7.34 2.34 6.27
C ASN A 104 -7.37 1.07 7.15
N ASP A 105 -8.12 0.05 6.70
CA ASP A 105 -8.33 -1.22 7.39
C ASP A 105 -8.72 -2.32 6.40
N PHE A 106 -8.91 -3.54 6.90
CA PHE A 106 -9.34 -4.65 6.06
C PHE A 106 -10.76 -4.49 5.50
N ASP A 107 -11.67 -3.83 6.21
CA ASP A 107 -13.03 -3.65 5.72
C ASP A 107 -13.05 -2.70 4.53
N SER A 108 -12.37 -1.56 4.61
CA SER A 108 -12.20 -0.63 3.50
C SER A 108 -11.47 -1.27 2.31
N PHE A 109 -10.50 -2.17 2.57
CA PHE A 109 -9.86 -2.97 1.53
C PHE A 109 -10.84 -3.93 0.84
N TYR A 110 -11.64 -4.70 1.60
CA TYR A 110 -12.61 -5.63 1.01
C TYR A 110 -13.67 -4.91 0.19
N HIS A 111 -14.16 -3.77 0.67
CA HIS A 111 -15.10 -2.93 -0.09
C HIS A 111 -14.48 -2.43 -1.40
N PHE A 112 -13.24 -1.92 -1.35
CA PHE A 112 -12.53 -1.47 -2.53
C PHE A 112 -12.35 -2.57 -3.58
N VAL A 113 -11.95 -3.78 -3.18
CA VAL A 113 -11.79 -4.91 -4.10
C VAL A 113 -13.12 -5.28 -4.75
N ASN A 114 -14.22 -5.28 -4.00
CA ASN A 114 -15.57 -5.53 -4.54
C ASN A 114 -16.03 -4.43 -5.49
N ASP A 115 -15.75 -3.16 -5.18
CA ASP A 115 -16.04 -2.03 -6.06
C ASP A 115 -15.33 -2.18 -7.41
N LEU A 116 -14.03 -2.50 -7.38
CA LEU A 116 -13.27 -2.79 -8.60
C LEU A 116 -13.85 -3.99 -9.36
N GLY A 117 -14.24 -5.05 -8.64
CA GLY A 117 -14.89 -6.22 -9.22
C GLY A 117 -16.15 -5.87 -10.00
N ALA A 118 -16.99 -5.01 -9.43
CA ALA A 118 -18.23 -4.54 -10.05
C ALA A 118 -17.97 -3.60 -11.22
N LEU A 119 -17.12 -2.56 -11.03
CA LEU A 119 -16.78 -1.57 -12.06
C LEU A 119 -16.11 -2.20 -13.29
N LEU A 120 -15.22 -3.17 -13.06
CA LEU A 120 -14.39 -3.75 -14.11
C LEU A 120 -14.92 -5.11 -14.62
N ASN A 121 -16.13 -5.51 -14.18
CA ASN A 121 -16.78 -6.77 -14.55
C ASN A 121 -15.89 -8.00 -14.29
N CYS A 122 -15.30 -8.06 -13.08
CA CYS A 122 -14.50 -9.20 -12.60
C CYS A 122 -14.86 -9.61 -11.17
N LEU A 123 -16.12 -9.39 -10.77
CA LEU A 123 -16.61 -9.62 -9.41
C LEU A 123 -16.27 -11.01 -8.84
N PRO A 124 -16.43 -12.14 -9.57
CA PRO A 124 -16.07 -13.46 -9.02
C PRO A 124 -14.60 -13.57 -8.60
N LYS A 125 -13.67 -12.94 -9.34
CA LYS A 125 -12.26 -12.92 -8.96
C LYS A 125 -12.00 -12.03 -7.74
N ALA A 126 -12.67 -10.90 -7.66
CA ALA A 126 -12.60 -9.99 -6.52
C ALA A 126 -13.10 -10.66 -5.23
N GLU A 127 -14.25 -11.34 -5.30
CA GLU A 127 -14.80 -12.12 -4.17
C GLU A 127 -13.88 -13.27 -3.75
N THR A 128 -13.29 -13.99 -4.71
CA THR A 128 -12.32 -15.05 -4.43
C THR A 128 -11.08 -14.48 -3.73
N LEU A 129 -10.54 -13.35 -4.20
CA LEU A 129 -9.41 -12.70 -3.55
C LEU A 129 -9.76 -12.29 -2.11
N ASN A 130 -10.89 -11.64 -1.90
CA ASN A 130 -11.36 -11.22 -0.58
C ASN A 130 -11.53 -12.42 0.37
N ALA A 131 -12.13 -13.51 -0.11
CA ALA A 131 -12.31 -14.73 0.69
C ALA A 131 -10.95 -15.34 1.08
N THR A 132 -10.00 -15.39 0.13
CA THR A 132 -8.66 -15.93 0.38
C THR A 132 -7.88 -15.06 1.37
N VAL A 133 -7.94 -13.72 1.25
CA VAL A 133 -7.29 -12.82 2.20
C VAL A 133 -7.90 -12.96 3.60
N LYS A 134 -9.23 -13.08 3.73
CA LYS A 134 -9.90 -13.30 5.02
C LYS A 134 -9.45 -14.60 5.68
N GLU A 135 -9.37 -15.69 4.92
CA GLU A 135 -8.92 -16.99 5.43
C GLU A 135 -7.45 -16.93 5.88
N ARG A 136 -6.56 -16.35 5.05
CA ARG A 136 -5.14 -16.19 5.39
C ARG A 136 -4.95 -15.32 6.64
N LEU A 137 -5.68 -14.22 6.75
CA LEU A 137 -5.66 -13.35 7.93
C LEU A 137 -6.12 -14.11 9.18
N PHE A 138 -7.19 -14.92 9.08
CA PHE A 138 -7.67 -15.72 10.19
C PHE A 138 -6.61 -16.73 10.66
N GLN A 139 -5.97 -17.46 9.75
CA GLN A 139 -4.90 -18.42 10.06
C GLN A 139 -3.69 -17.71 10.68
N PHE A 140 -3.29 -16.55 10.12
CA PHE A 140 -2.21 -15.74 10.65
C PHE A 140 -2.48 -15.28 12.09
N ARG A 141 -3.70 -14.82 12.40
CA ARG A 141 -4.09 -14.44 13.77
C ARG A 141 -3.96 -15.60 14.76
N ILE A 142 -4.28 -16.81 14.34
CA ILE A 142 -4.12 -18.01 15.18
C ILE A 142 -2.63 -18.26 15.46
N SER A 143 -1.76 -18.14 14.46
CA SER A 143 -0.31 -18.37 14.62
C SER A 143 0.35 -17.34 15.53
N VAL A 144 -0.12 -16.10 15.56
CA VAL A 144 0.48 -14.99 16.33
C VAL A 144 -0.10 -14.84 17.74
N ASN A 145 -1.25 -15.45 18.05
CA ASN A 145 -2.01 -15.20 19.28
C ASN A 145 -1.26 -15.53 20.61
N SER A 146 -0.16 -16.27 20.55
CA SER A 146 0.67 -16.62 21.72
C SER A 146 1.87 -15.70 21.92
N GLU A 147 2.10 -14.74 21.00
CA GLU A 147 3.27 -13.88 21.03
C GLU A 147 3.13 -12.71 22.01
N PRO A 148 4.20 -12.33 22.74
CA PRO A 148 4.16 -11.17 23.62
C PRO A 148 4.02 -9.88 22.79
N VAL A 149 3.22 -8.94 23.30
CA VAL A 149 3.08 -7.60 22.68
C VAL A 149 4.41 -6.85 22.79
N ARG A 150 4.91 -6.36 21.66
CA ARG A 150 6.18 -5.64 21.55
C ARG A 150 5.95 -4.23 21.03
N ASN A 151 6.58 -3.25 21.68
CA ASN A 151 6.52 -1.86 21.24
C ASN A 151 7.38 -1.68 19.98
N VAL A 152 6.81 -1.09 18.94
CA VAL A 152 7.49 -0.91 17.65
C VAL A 152 7.44 0.53 17.18
N LEU A 153 8.52 0.99 16.56
CA LEU A 153 8.57 2.21 15.76
C LEU A 153 8.89 1.81 14.30
N TYR A 154 7.99 2.11 13.38
CA TYR A 154 8.14 1.79 11.96
C TYR A 154 8.56 3.04 11.19
N LEU A 155 9.81 3.10 10.74
CA LEU A 155 10.40 4.24 10.05
C LEU A 155 10.25 4.11 8.54
N ILE A 156 9.78 5.20 7.91
CA ILE A 156 9.52 5.27 6.46
C ILE A 156 10.40 6.29 5.75
N TRP A 157 10.99 7.24 6.47
CA TRP A 157 11.81 8.32 5.90
C TRP A 157 12.90 8.76 6.87
N LYS A 158 14.05 9.23 6.35
CA LYS A 158 15.22 9.51 7.17
C LYS A 158 15.44 11.00 7.49
N ASN A 159 15.21 11.88 6.53
CA ASN A 159 15.48 13.30 6.70
C ASN A 159 14.31 14.14 6.15
N PRO A 160 13.41 14.68 7.00
CA PRO A 160 13.36 14.46 8.45
C PRO A 160 13.04 12.99 8.80
N LEU A 161 13.29 12.56 10.03
CA LEU A 161 12.95 11.21 10.46
C LEU A 161 11.42 11.10 10.60
N MET A 162 10.78 10.19 9.85
CA MET A 162 9.33 10.03 9.83
C MET A 162 8.94 8.57 10.04
N ALA A 163 7.83 8.36 10.72
CA ALA A 163 7.29 7.03 11.02
C ALA A 163 5.85 6.86 10.53
N ALA A 164 5.42 5.61 10.38
CA ALA A 164 4.02 5.29 10.16
C ALA A 164 3.22 5.49 11.46
N GLY A 165 2.22 6.35 11.42
CA GLY A 165 1.31 6.64 12.52
C GLY A 165 0.15 5.63 12.59
N LYS A 166 -0.71 5.80 13.62
CA LYS A 166 -1.82 4.87 13.90
C LYS A 166 -2.93 4.86 12.85
N ALA A 167 -3.12 5.94 12.11
CA ALA A 167 -4.15 6.07 11.08
C ALA A 167 -3.66 5.58 9.69
N THR A 168 -2.82 4.54 9.63
CA THR A 168 -2.28 3.96 8.40
C THR A 168 -2.59 2.48 8.31
N PHE A 169 -2.67 1.94 7.10
CA PHE A 169 -2.78 0.50 6.88
C PHE A 169 -1.54 -0.26 7.38
N ILE A 170 -0.37 0.37 7.35
CA ILE A 170 0.87 -0.14 7.97
C ILE A 170 0.62 -0.46 9.45
N ASN A 171 -0.03 0.45 10.19
CA ASN A 171 -0.32 0.22 11.60
C ASN A 171 -1.32 -0.93 11.82
N VAL A 172 -2.27 -1.12 10.91
CA VAL A 172 -3.17 -2.29 10.96
C VAL A 172 -2.35 -3.58 10.86
N LEU A 173 -1.45 -3.68 9.90
CA LEU A 173 -0.59 -4.86 9.73
C LEU A 173 0.39 -5.06 10.89
N LEU A 174 0.94 -3.98 11.44
CA LEU A 174 1.76 -4.06 12.67
C LEU A 174 0.96 -4.66 13.83
N ASN A 175 -0.29 -4.25 14.02
CA ASN A 175 -1.16 -4.80 15.07
C ASN A 175 -1.46 -6.28 14.82
N GLU A 176 -1.70 -6.70 13.57
CA GLU A 176 -1.88 -8.12 13.23
C GLU A 176 -0.62 -8.95 13.55
N CYS A 177 0.57 -8.36 13.42
CA CYS A 177 1.83 -8.98 13.83
C CYS A 177 2.07 -8.99 15.36
N GLY A 178 1.12 -8.55 16.18
CA GLY A 178 1.29 -8.45 17.63
C GLY A 178 2.16 -7.27 18.09
N PHE A 179 2.47 -6.32 17.19
CA PHE A 179 3.21 -5.12 17.53
C PHE A 179 2.30 -4.01 18.03
N LYS A 180 2.80 -3.22 18.99
CA LYS A 180 2.17 -2.00 19.46
C LYS A 180 2.98 -0.79 19.00
N ASN A 181 2.42 0.00 18.11
CA ASN A 181 3.06 1.20 17.60
C ASN A 181 3.22 2.25 18.73
N VAL A 182 4.47 2.72 18.94
CA VAL A 182 4.78 3.74 19.96
C VAL A 182 4.32 5.14 19.60
N ILE A 183 3.96 5.38 18.32
CA ILE A 183 3.37 6.65 17.89
C ILE A 183 2.03 6.83 18.59
N LYS A 184 1.84 8.00 19.21
CA LYS A 184 0.55 8.37 19.80
C LYS A 184 -0.47 8.69 18.71
N GLU A 185 -1.75 8.59 19.06
CA GLU A 185 -2.81 9.13 18.20
C GLU A 185 -2.58 10.62 17.93
N GLY A 186 -2.79 11.01 16.67
CA GLY A 186 -2.60 12.37 16.22
C GLY A 186 -3.14 12.57 14.81
N ASN A 187 -3.09 13.80 14.32
CA ASN A 187 -3.67 14.19 13.04
C ASN A 187 -2.83 13.80 11.81
N SER A 188 -1.55 13.46 12.01
CA SER A 188 -0.67 13.07 10.90
C SER A 188 -0.60 11.55 10.78
N ARG A 189 -0.80 11.05 9.55
CA ARG A 189 -0.57 9.64 9.21
C ARG A 189 0.92 9.28 9.25
N TYR A 190 1.78 10.24 8.94
CA TYR A 190 3.23 10.06 8.85
C TYR A 190 3.92 11.21 9.61
N PRO A 191 3.93 11.17 10.96
CA PRO A 191 4.55 12.20 11.76
C PRO A 191 6.07 12.17 11.67
N GLU A 192 6.69 13.36 11.82
CA GLU A 192 8.09 13.45 12.19
C GLU A 192 8.30 12.93 13.61
N VAL A 193 9.41 12.25 13.83
CA VAL A 193 9.73 11.62 15.10
C VAL A 193 11.13 12.04 15.57
N ASP A 194 11.29 12.13 16.90
CA ASP A 194 12.55 12.45 17.54
C ASP A 194 13.25 11.18 18.07
N SER A 195 14.50 11.35 18.52
CA SER A 195 15.29 10.27 19.09
C SER A 195 14.70 9.69 20.39
N GLU A 196 13.83 10.42 21.09
CA GLU A 196 13.19 9.93 22.32
C GLU A 196 12.15 8.84 22.03
N LEU A 197 11.51 8.88 20.84
CA LEU A 197 10.61 7.81 20.43
C LEU A 197 11.35 6.51 20.09
N LEU A 198 12.57 6.60 19.56
CA LEU A 198 13.44 5.42 19.35
C LEU A 198 13.69 4.65 20.66
N LYS A 199 13.83 5.38 21.80
CA LYS A 199 14.10 4.78 23.11
C LYS A 199 12.89 4.09 23.75
N LYS A 200 11.67 4.34 23.24
CA LYS A 200 10.41 3.75 23.73
C LYS A 200 10.04 2.45 23.04
N ALA A 201 10.71 2.14 21.95
CA ALA A 201 10.46 0.94 21.17
C ALA A 201 11.34 -0.21 21.67
N ASP A 202 10.80 -1.44 21.59
CA ASP A 202 11.57 -2.67 21.70
C ASP A 202 12.21 -3.00 20.36
N TYR A 203 11.53 -2.63 19.27
CA TYR A 203 11.97 -2.82 17.88
C TYR A 203 11.83 -1.54 17.07
N VAL A 204 12.84 -1.23 16.25
CA VAL A 204 12.76 -0.20 15.22
C VAL A 204 12.83 -0.88 13.86
N LEU A 205 11.74 -0.83 13.12
CA LEU A 205 11.64 -1.39 11.78
C LEU A 205 12.01 -0.33 10.75
N LEU A 206 13.03 -0.62 9.95
CA LEU A 206 13.53 0.25 8.88
C LEU A 206 12.92 -0.23 7.55
N SER A 207 11.93 0.48 7.05
CA SER A 207 11.25 0.12 5.80
C SER A 207 12.13 0.32 4.57
N SER A 208 12.09 -0.62 3.63
CA SER A 208 12.79 -0.48 2.34
C SER A 208 12.18 0.59 1.43
N GLU A 209 11.00 1.12 1.76
CA GLU A 209 10.29 2.17 1.01
C GLU A 209 9.46 3.07 1.92
N PRO A 210 9.14 4.28 1.49
CA PRO A 210 9.61 5.00 0.29
C PRO A 210 11.08 5.44 0.38
N PHE A 211 11.66 5.58 1.60
CA PHE A 211 13.10 5.75 1.77
C PHE A 211 13.76 4.38 1.79
N PRO A 212 14.81 4.13 0.96
CA PRO A 212 15.41 2.81 0.84
C PRO A 212 16.34 2.51 2.04
N PHE A 213 15.76 2.30 3.21
CA PHE A 213 16.53 1.82 4.34
C PHE A 213 17.16 0.46 4.01
N SER A 214 18.32 0.20 4.59
CA SER A 214 19.08 -1.02 4.37
C SER A 214 20.04 -1.25 5.55
N GLU A 215 20.71 -2.37 5.61
CA GLU A 215 21.62 -2.77 6.69
C GLU A 215 22.68 -1.70 7.05
N LYS A 216 23.15 -0.91 6.08
CA LYS A 216 24.10 0.20 6.33
C LYS A 216 23.56 1.25 7.30
N HIS A 217 22.25 1.32 7.50
CA HIS A 217 21.64 2.28 8.43
C HIS A 217 21.48 1.72 9.85
N ILE A 218 21.60 0.39 10.04
CA ILE A 218 21.41 -0.25 11.34
C ILE A 218 22.38 0.35 12.36
N ALA A 219 23.69 0.37 12.07
CA ALA A 219 24.71 0.88 12.97
C ALA A 219 24.47 2.33 13.43
N GLU A 220 23.87 3.17 12.58
CA GLU A 220 23.54 4.54 12.93
C GLU A 220 22.43 4.62 14.01
N PHE A 221 21.40 3.78 13.89
CA PHE A 221 20.31 3.75 14.86
C PHE A 221 20.68 3.01 16.15
N GLU A 222 21.55 1.99 16.11
CA GLU A 222 22.05 1.28 17.29
C GLU A 222 22.80 2.22 18.26
N THR A 223 23.38 3.31 17.76
CA THR A 223 24.01 4.31 18.64
C THR A 223 22.99 5.19 19.41
N GLN A 224 21.73 5.19 19.00
CA GLN A 224 20.70 6.08 19.50
C GLN A 224 19.67 5.40 20.43
N THR A 225 19.59 4.06 20.37
CA THR A 225 18.61 3.29 21.14
C THR A 225 19.14 1.91 21.50
N LYS A 226 18.48 1.27 22.49
CA LYS A 226 18.69 -0.16 22.83
C LYS A 226 17.70 -1.07 22.09
N ALA A 227 16.77 -0.51 21.33
CA ALA A 227 15.84 -1.29 20.55
C ALA A 227 16.57 -2.16 19.53
N LYS A 228 16.03 -3.33 19.21
CA LYS A 228 16.53 -4.15 18.11
C LYS A 228 16.17 -3.48 16.78
N ILE A 229 17.15 -3.19 15.94
CA ILE A 229 16.97 -2.53 14.64
C ILE A 229 16.85 -3.61 13.56
N ILE A 230 15.79 -3.55 12.75
CA ILE A 230 15.50 -4.58 11.76
C ILE A 230 15.11 -3.91 10.44
N CYS A 231 15.80 -4.27 9.36
CA CYS A 231 15.35 -3.90 8.01
C CYS A 231 14.17 -4.79 7.60
N VAL A 232 13.09 -4.16 7.12
CA VAL A 232 11.90 -4.87 6.65
C VAL A 232 11.57 -4.47 5.22
N ASP A 233 10.98 -5.41 4.49
CA ASP A 233 10.47 -5.12 3.17
C ASP A 233 9.17 -4.31 3.29
N GLY A 234 9.26 -3.03 2.92
CA GLY A 234 8.16 -2.08 3.05
C GLY A 234 6.95 -2.43 2.18
N GLU A 235 7.16 -3.09 1.05
CA GLU A 235 6.06 -3.48 0.17
C GLU A 235 5.05 -4.40 0.88
N TYR A 236 5.50 -5.29 1.76
CA TYR A 236 4.60 -6.18 2.50
C TYR A 236 3.79 -5.45 3.58
N PHE A 237 4.27 -4.31 4.07
CA PHE A 237 3.54 -3.50 5.06
C PHE A 237 2.69 -2.39 4.44
N SER A 238 3.04 -1.91 3.25
CA SER A 238 2.38 -0.74 2.64
C SER A 238 1.49 -1.07 1.45
N TRP A 239 1.74 -2.20 0.75
CA TRP A 239 0.98 -2.58 -0.43
C TRP A 239 -0.23 -3.43 -0.06
N TYR A 240 -1.38 -2.79 -0.02
CA TYR A 240 -2.65 -3.51 0.03
C TYR A 240 -3.02 -4.00 -1.39
N GLY A 241 -3.84 -5.04 -1.46
CA GLY A 241 -4.19 -5.72 -2.69
C GLY A 241 -3.86 -7.22 -2.59
N SER A 242 -3.59 -7.83 -3.73
CA SER A 242 -3.23 -9.25 -3.82
C SER A 242 -1.91 -9.61 -3.11
N ARG A 243 -1.02 -8.63 -2.92
CA ARG A 243 0.23 -8.80 -2.17
C ARG A 243 0.02 -9.23 -0.72
N LEU A 244 -1.13 -8.91 -0.11
CA LEU A 244 -1.49 -9.35 1.23
C LEU A 244 -1.40 -10.88 1.40
N LEU A 245 -1.67 -11.65 0.34
CA LEU A 245 -1.53 -13.11 0.37
C LEU A 245 -0.10 -13.57 0.66
N LYS A 246 0.90 -12.84 0.14
CA LYS A 246 2.33 -13.10 0.37
C LYS A 246 2.83 -12.42 1.66
N ALA A 247 2.17 -11.35 2.08
CA ALA A 247 2.56 -10.58 3.25
C ALA A 247 2.44 -11.42 4.52
N PHE A 248 1.40 -12.24 4.66
CA PHE A 248 1.25 -13.11 5.84
C PHE A 248 2.40 -14.13 5.97
N ASP A 249 2.83 -14.76 4.87
CA ASP A 249 3.98 -15.67 4.88
C ASP A 249 5.27 -14.93 5.28
N TYR A 250 5.44 -13.70 4.76
CA TYR A 250 6.56 -12.84 5.13
C TYR A 250 6.54 -12.48 6.62
N PHE A 251 5.37 -12.13 7.18
CA PHE A 251 5.23 -11.78 8.59
C PHE A 251 5.49 -12.98 9.50
N GLU A 252 5.02 -14.18 9.17
CA GLU A 252 5.31 -15.41 9.93
C GLU A 252 6.82 -15.66 10.00
N LYS A 253 7.53 -15.50 8.86
CA LYS A 253 8.98 -15.62 8.81
C LYS A 253 9.67 -14.54 9.65
N LEU A 254 9.28 -13.26 9.47
CA LEU A 254 9.83 -12.14 10.23
C LEU A 254 9.67 -12.37 11.74
N LEU A 255 8.49 -12.76 12.21
CA LEU A 255 8.22 -13.03 13.63
C LEU A 255 9.07 -14.19 14.16
N THR A 256 9.30 -15.22 13.38
CA THR A 256 10.19 -16.34 13.75
C THR A 256 11.66 -15.89 13.90
N GLU A 257 12.13 -14.99 13.03
CA GLU A 257 13.51 -14.49 13.04
C GLU A 257 13.78 -13.49 14.18
N ILE A 258 12.76 -12.81 14.70
CA ILE A 258 12.92 -11.82 15.76
C ILE A 258 12.67 -12.38 17.17
N ASN A 259 12.09 -13.57 17.30
CA ASN A 259 11.91 -14.33 18.54
C ASN A 259 13.21 -15.04 18.91
#